data_7eaab7ddd2a989ef8fad2f134bc902e2
#
_entry.id   7eaab7ddd2a989ef8fad2f134bc902e2
#
_cell.length_a   1.000
_cell.length_b   1.000
_cell.length_c   1.000
_cell.angle_alpha   90.00
_cell.angle_beta   90.00
_cell.angle_gamma   90.00
#
_symmetry.space_group_name_H-M   'P 1'
#
loop_
_entity.id
_entity.type
_entity.pdbx_description
1 polymer ?
#
loop_
_entity_poly.entity_id
_entity_poly.type
_entity_poly.pdbx_seq_one_letter_code
_entity_poly.pdbx_strand_id
1 'polypeptide(L)'
;EGAPTFLEVAGDLISEFSGCIPVAHNASFDQKFILSEWTNSGLGPLQLEVLDTLAMARGLGLPGKLGDLAETLGVSLIDAHQALDDTRALAEVLIKLLEKGAELGEVYQFQPPLFSPEPSGRFHLRPI
;
A
#
# COMPACT_ATOMS: atom_id res chain seq x y z
N GLU A 1 -4.45 -14.78 -17.61
CA GLU A 1 -4.90 -16.16 -17.65
C GLU A 1 -4.46 -16.90 -16.41
N GLY A 2 -5.38 -17.40 -15.63
CA GLY A 2 -5.04 -18.03 -14.36
C GLY A 2 -4.89 -17.06 -13.21
N ALA A 3 -4.82 -15.76 -13.49
CA ALA A 3 -4.77 -14.78 -12.42
C ALA A 3 -6.17 -14.60 -11.82
N PRO A 4 -6.27 -14.44 -10.48
CA PRO A 4 -7.57 -14.24 -9.87
C PRO A 4 -8.15 -12.87 -10.23
N THR A 5 -9.48 -12.79 -10.26
CA THR A 5 -10.16 -11.52 -10.43
C THR A 5 -10.08 -10.74 -9.12
N PHE A 6 -10.34 -9.42 -9.19
CA PHE A 6 -10.37 -8.61 -7.98
C PHE A 6 -11.41 -9.13 -6.99
N LEU A 7 -12.58 -9.55 -7.49
CA LEU A 7 -13.62 -10.06 -6.61
C LEU A 7 -13.15 -11.28 -5.82
N GLU A 8 -12.34 -12.14 -6.47
CA GLU A 8 -11.84 -13.35 -5.81
C GLU A 8 -10.87 -13.03 -4.68
N VAL A 9 -10.13 -11.92 -4.76
CA VAL A 9 -9.13 -11.57 -3.73
C VAL A 9 -9.64 -10.50 -2.78
N ALA A 10 -10.81 -9.92 -3.03
CA ALA A 10 -11.28 -8.77 -2.26
C ALA A 10 -11.40 -9.08 -0.77
N GLY A 11 -11.94 -10.25 -0.44
CA GLY A 11 -12.08 -10.63 0.97
C GLY A 11 -10.74 -10.80 1.65
N ASP A 12 -9.76 -11.38 0.94
CA ASP A 12 -8.41 -11.54 1.49
C ASP A 12 -7.74 -10.20 1.67
N LEU A 13 -7.93 -9.27 0.73
CA LEU A 13 -7.37 -7.93 0.83
C LEU A 13 -7.92 -7.21 2.06
N ILE A 14 -9.24 -7.26 2.26
CA ILE A 14 -9.88 -6.64 3.41
C ILE A 14 -9.35 -7.25 4.72
N SER A 15 -9.22 -8.57 4.74
CA SER A 15 -8.70 -9.26 5.91
C SER A 15 -7.28 -8.81 6.26
N GLU A 16 -6.42 -8.68 5.24
CA GLU A 16 -5.04 -8.25 5.47
C GLU A 16 -4.95 -6.79 5.89
N PHE A 17 -5.83 -5.94 5.36
CA PHE A 17 -5.80 -4.52 5.68
C PHE A 17 -6.40 -4.19 7.06
N SER A 18 -7.30 -5.04 7.57
CA SER A 18 -8.05 -4.74 8.81
C SER A 18 -7.13 -4.42 9.96
N GLY A 19 -7.33 -3.25 10.58
CA GLY A 19 -6.52 -2.79 11.71
C GLY A 19 -5.14 -2.29 11.34
N CYS A 20 -4.79 -2.27 10.05
CA CYS A 20 -3.49 -1.81 9.58
C CYS A 20 -3.61 -0.42 8.98
N ILE A 21 -2.49 0.26 8.87
CA ILE A 21 -2.40 1.53 8.14
C ILE A 21 -1.80 1.20 6.78
N PRO A 22 -2.59 1.26 5.69
CA PRO A 22 -2.04 0.99 4.36
C PRO A 22 -1.04 2.06 3.96
N VAL A 23 0.04 1.65 3.33
CA VAL A 23 1.11 2.55 2.91
C VAL A 23 1.45 2.27 1.45
N ALA A 24 1.66 3.33 0.69
CA ALA A 24 2.07 3.19 -0.71
C ALA A 24 2.94 4.38 -1.09
N HIS A 25 3.72 4.21 -2.15
CA HIS A 25 4.46 5.31 -2.75
C HIS A 25 3.63 5.83 -3.92
N ASN A 26 3.22 7.08 -3.85
CA ASN A 26 2.23 7.68 -4.75
C ASN A 26 0.84 7.08 -4.47
N ALA A 27 0.43 7.24 -3.22
CA ALA A 27 -0.75 6.55 -2.68
C ALA A 27 -2.04 6.86 -3.41
N SER A 28 -2.18 8.05 -4.01
CA SER A 28 -3.42 8.39 -4.71
C SER A 28 -3.66 7.45 -5.90
N PHE A 29 -2.60 6.97 -6.54
CA PHE A 29 -2.74 6.05 -7.66
C PHE A 29 -3.28 4.70 -7.16
N ASP A 30 -2.66 4.16 -6.11
CA ASP A 30 -3.08 2.87 -5.55
C ASP A 30 -4.47 2.94 -4.96
N GLN A 31 -4.79 4.04 -4.29
CA GLN A 31 -6.11 4.24 -3.70
C GLN A 31 -7.18 4.26 -4.76
N LYS A 32 -6.96 5.01 -5.84
CA LYS A 32 -7.91 5.08 -6.95
C LYS A 32 -8.10 3.73 -7.60
N PHE A 33 -7.01 2.99 -7.77
CA PHE A 33 -7.07 1.67 -8.39
C PHE A 33 -7.95 0.73 -7.56
N ILE A 34 -7.69 0.66 -6.25
CA ILE A 34 -8.42 -0.25 -5.38
C ILE A 34 -9.90 0.16 -5.29
N LEU A 35 -10.17 1.45 -5.14
CA LEU A 35 -11.55 1.93 -5.06
C LEU A 35 -12.31 1.66 -6.36
N SER A 36 -11.65 1.83 -7.49
CA SER A 36 -12.25 1.56 -8.79
C SER A 36 -12.58 0.08 -8.97
N GLU A 37 -11.62 -0.79 -8.62
CA GLU A 37 -11.84 -2.24 -8.71
C GLU A 37 -12.94 -2.69 -7.76
N TRP A 38 -12.98 -2.12 -6.56
CA TRP A 38 -14.01 -2.43 -5.59
C TRP A 38 -15.39 -2.08 -6.12
N THR A 39 -15.53 -0.87 -6.66
CA THR A 39 -16.79 -0.41 -7.22
C THR A 39 -17.20 -1.25 -8.43
N ASN A 40 -16.24 -1.54 -9.32
CA ASN A 40 -16.51 -2.31 -10.53
C ASN A 40 -16.91 -3.74 -10.21
N SER A 41 -16.55 -4.24 -9.04
CA SER A 41 -16.93 -5.57 -8.59
C SER A 41 -18.27 -5.59 -7.86
N GLY A 42 -18.93 -4.45 -7.77
CA GLY A 42 -20.26 -4.37 -7.18
C GLY A 42 -20.30 -4.52 -5.67
N LEU A 43 -19.21 -4.16 -4.99
CA LEU A 43 -19.08 -4.42 -3.56
C LEU A 43 -19.55 -3.26 -2.67
N GLY A 44 -20.03 -2.18 -3.26
CA GLY A 44 -20.57 -1.06 -2.50
C GLY A 44 -19.50 -0.07 -2.07
N PRO A 45 -19.80 0.81 -1.12
CA PRO A 45 -18.84 1.84 -0.73
C PRO A 45 -17.68 1.28 0.10
N LEU A 46 -16.52 1.89 -0.08
CA LEU A 46 -15.32 1.53 0.66
C LEU A 46 -14.57 2.81 1.02
N GLN A 47 -14.21 2.95 2.29
CA GLN A 47 -13.34 4.03 2.73
C GLN A 47 -11.93 3.50 2.85
N LEU A 48 -11.00 4.14 2.14
CA LEU A 48 -9.61 3.70 2.12
C LEU A 48 -8.71 4.92 2.17
N GLU A 49 -7.97 5.05 3.27
CA GLU A 49 -6.96 6.09 3.42
C GLU A 49 -5.59 5.42 3.38
N VAL A 50 -4.73 5.90 2.51
CA VAL A 50 -3.41 5.30 2.30
C VAL A 50 -2.35 6.33 2.63
N LEU A 51 -1.41 5.96 3.50
CA LEU A 51 -0.28 6.81 3.84
C LEU A 51 0.67 6.87 2.64
N ASP A 52 1.07 8.09 2.27
CA ASP A 52 1.82 8.30 1.04
C ASP A 52 3.28 8.67 1.32
N THR A 53 4.18 7.72 1.07
CA THR A 53 5.62 7.99 1.25
C THR A 53 6.15 9.01 0.25
N LEU A 54 5.50 9.16 -0.91
CA LEU A 54 5.89 10.20 -1.86
C LEU A 54 5.68 11.60 -1.26
N ALA A 55 4.54 11.82 -0.64
CA ALA A 55 4.25 13.09 0.02
C ALA A 55 5.24 13.34 1.16
N MET A 56 5.55 12.29 1.93
CA MET A 56 6.52 12.41 3.01
C MET A 56 7.90 12.79 2.49
N ALA A 57 8.34 12.16 1.40
CA ALA A 57 9.64 12.46 0.80
C ALA A 57 9.68 13.89 0.29
N ARG A 58 8.62 14.33 -0.36
CA ARG A 58 8.54 15.70 -0.88
C ARG A 58 8.59 16.73 0.25
N GLY A 59 7.96 16.42 1.37
CA GLY A 59 7.99 17.29 2.54
C GLY A 59 9.38 17.47 3.11
N LEU A 60 10.27 16.51 2.88
CA LEU A 60 11.67 16.60 3.32
C LEU A 60 12.61 17.09 2.21
N GLY A 61 12.07 17.41 1.02
CA GLY A 61 12.90 17.85 -0.10
C GLY A 61 13.69 16.72 -0.75
N LEU A 62 13.24 15.49 -0.58
CA LEU A 62 13.91 14.31 -1.13
C LEU A 62 13.33 13.93 -2.50
N PRO A 63 14.05 13.08 -3.26
CA PRO A 63 13.55 12.67 -4.58
C PRO A 63 12.19 12.00 -4.50
N GLY A 64 11.38 12.18 -5.56
CA GLY A 64 10.05 11.59 -5.60
C GLY A 64 10.01 10.18 -6.12
N LYS A 65 10.86 9.84 -7.11
CA LYS A 65 10.89 8.49 -7.65
C LYS A 65 11.38 7.50 -6.59
N LEU A 66 10.70 6.37 -6.48
CA LEU A 66 11.02 5.41 -5.43
C LEU A 66 12.47 4.92 -5.54
N GLY A 67 12.94 4.63 -6.75
CA GLY A 67 14.32 4.18 -6.94
C GLY A 67 15.34 5.22 -6.48
N ASP A 68 15.13 6.48 -6.88
CA ASP A 68 16.03 7.55 -6.49
C ASP A 68 15.96 7.83 -4.99
N LEU A 69 14.75 7.74 -4.43
CA LEU A 69 14.54 7.93 -3.00
C LEU A 69 15.25 6.83 -2.20
N ALA A 70 15.09 5.60 -2.64
CA ALA A 70 15.74 4.47 -1.96
C ALA A 70 17.26 4.63 -1.98
N GLU A 71 17.81 5.03 -3.13
CA GLU A 71 19.25 5.25 -3.24
C GLU A 71 19.70 6.36 -2.29
N THR A 72 18.97 7.46 -2.27
CA THR A 72 19.29 8.59 -1.38
C THR A 72 19.26 8.18 0.09
N LEU A 73 18.36 7.30 0.46
CA LEU A 73 18.19 6.86 1.85
C LEU A 73 19.06 5.65 2.20
N GLY A 74 19.80 5.11 1.22
CA GLY A 74 20.65 3.95 1.47
C GLY A 74 19.88 2.64 1.54
N VAL A 75 18.72 2.57 0.91
CA VAL A 75 17.90 1.37 0.86
C VAL A 75 18.20 0.61 -0.42
N SER A 76 18.56 -0.67 -0.30
CA SER A 76 18.85 -1.51 -1.46
C SER A 76 17.57 -1.93 -2.18
N LEU A 77 17.60 -1.81 -3.52
CA LEU A 77 16.60 -2.43 -4.38
C LEU A 77 17.29 -3.58 -5.09
N ILE A 78 17.10 -4.80 -4.58
CA ILE A 78 17.83 -5.96 -5.07
C ILE A 78 17.24 -6.44 -6.39
N ASP A 79 15.94 -6.62 -6.42
CA ASP A 79 15.21 -7.08 -7.61
C ASP A 79 14.14 -6.05 -7.96
N ALA A 80 14.57 -4.92 -8.52
CA ALA A 80 13.66 -3.86 -8.90
C ALA A 80 12.54 -4.43 -9.78
N HIS A 81 11.32 -3.98 -9.54
CA HIS A 81 10.11 -4.39 -10.24
C HIS A 81 9.57 -5.76 -9.82
N GLN A 82 10.21 -6.43 -8.84
CA GLN A 82 9.60 -7.57 -8.19
C GLN A 82 8.76 -7.05 -7.03
N ALA A 83 7.47 -7.40 -7.03
CA ALA A 83 6.52 -6.79 -6.09
C ALA A 83 6.94 -6.96 -4.63
N LEU A 84 7.43 -8.15 -4.27
CA LEU A 84 7.82 -8.41 -2.89
C LEU A 84 9.03 -7.59 -2.47
N ASP A 85 10.01 -7.46 -3.37
CA ASP A 85 11.20 -6.68 -3.07
C ASP A 85 10.88 -5.18 -3.00
N ASP A 86 9.99 -4.71 -3.87
CA ASP A 86 9.54 -3.32 -3.83
C ASP A 86 8.80 -3.03 -2.53
N THR A 87 8.00 -3.98 -2.03
CA THR A 87 7.29 -3.83 -0.77
C THR A 87 8.25 -3.76 0.41
N ARG A 88 9.27 -4.62 0.40
CA ARG A 88 10.30 -4.59 1.45
C ARG A 88 11.04 -3.27 1.44
N ALA A 89 11.43 -2.82 0.25
CA ALA A 89 12.15 -1.56 0.10
C ALA A 89 11.28 -0.38 0.57
N LEU A 90 9.98 -0.42 0.27
CA LEU A 90 9.07 0.62 0.70
C LEU A 90 8.99 0.68 2.22
N ALA A 91 8.95 -0.46 2.89
CA ALA A 91 8.93 -0.49 4.35
C ALA A 91 10.19 0.14 4.92
N GLU A 92 11.36 -0.16 4.34
CA GLU A 92 12.62 0.43 4.80
C GLU A 92 12.66 1.93 4.52
N VAL A 93 12.14 2.34 3.35
CA VAL A 93 12.06 3.76 3.00
C VAL A 93 11.19 4.50 4.03
N LEU A 94 10.07 3.94 4.41
CA LEU A 94 9.20 4.55 5.40
C LEU A 94 9.92 4.76 6.73
N ILE A 95 10.63 3.73 7.19
CA ILE A 95 11.40 3.82 8.43
C ILE A 95 12.44 4.94 8.33
N LYS A 96 13.17 5.00 7.22
CA LYS A 96 14.19 6.02 7.03
C LYS A 96 13.60 7.42 6.95
N LEU A 97 12.45 7.57 6.31
CA LEU A 97 11.78 8.87 6.27
C LEU A 97 11.39 9.34 7.66
N LEU A 98 10.88 8.43 8.49
CA LEU A 98 10.52 8.77 9.86
C LEU A 98 11.74 9.13 10.68
N GLU A 99 12.85 8.43 10.49
CA GLU A 99 14.12 8.75 11.17
C GLU A 99 14.61 10.14 10.80
N LYS A 100 14.32 10.59 9.57
CA LYS A 100 14.72 11.92 9.13
C LYS A 100 13.72 13.00 9.54
N GLY A 101 12.70 12.66 10.28
CA GLY A 101 11.75 13.63 10.79
C GLY A 101 10.54 13.87 9.93
N ALA A 102 10.24 12.98 8.99
CA ALA A 102 9.01 13.10 8.19
C ALA A 102 7.80 13.08 9.10
N GLU A 103 6.82 13.93 8.79
CA GLU A 103 5.58 13.98 9.55
C GLU A 103 4.57 13.04 8.94
N LEU A 104 3.91 12.26 9.80
CA LEU A 104 2.88 11.35 9.36
C LEU A 104 1.56 12.07 9.07
N GLY A 105 1.31 13.19 9.75
CA GLY A 105 0.01 13.82 9.69
C GLY A 105 -1.02 12.90 10.34
N GLU A 106 -2.25 12.98 9.86
CA GLU A 106 -3.29 12.08 10.34
C GLU A 106 -3.20 10.75 9.62
N VAL A 107 -3.20 9.68 10.39
CA VAL A 107 -3.18 8.33 9.83
C VAL A 107 -4.37 7.56 10.39
N TYR A 108 -4.89 6.66 9.57
CA TYR A 108 -6.09 5.91 9.92
C TYR A 108 -5.87 4.43 9.68
N GLN A 109 -6.21 3.64 10.69
CA GLN A 109 -6.27 2.20 10.52
C GLN A 109 -7.44 1.86 9.61
N PHE A 110 -7.22 0.94 8.69
CA PHE A 110 -8.28 0.50 7.80
C PHE A 110 -9.33 -0.26 8.60
N GLN A 111 -10.59 0.13 8.43
CA GLN A 111 -11.72 -0.58 9.01
C GLN A 111 -12.51 -1.22 7.88
N PRO A 112 -12.82 -2.51 7.97
CA PRO A 112 -13.57 -3.15 6.89
C PRO A 112 -14.97 -2.58 6.79
N PRO A 113 -15.55 -2.56 5.57
CA PRO A 113 -16.93 -2.13 5.41
C PRO A 113 -17.87 -3.11 6.10
N LEU A 114 -19.08 -2.63 6.39
CA LEU A 114 -20.09 -3.44 7.08
C LEU A 114 -20.36 -4.75 6.33
N PHE A 115 -20.43 -4.65 4.99
CA PHE A 115 -20.63 -5.81 4.14
C PHE A 115 -19.38 -5.98 3.30
N SER A 116 -18.64 -7.06 3.53
CA SER A 116 -17.44 -7.35 2.76
C SER A 116 -17.40 -8.85 2.44
N PRO A 117 -16.74 -9.21 1.33
CA PRO A 117 -16.61 -10.62 0.98
C PRO A 117 -15.81 -11.36 2.05
N GLU A 118 -16.09 -12.65 2.19
CA GLU A 118 -15.34 -13.48 3.09
C GLU A 118 -13.94 -13.72 2.54
N PRO A 119 -12.91 -13.77 3.39
CA PRO A 119 -11.58 -14.14 2.92
C PRO A 119 -11.60 -15.59 2.42
N SER A 120 -10.94 -15.81 1.30
CA SER A 120 -10.86 -17.16 0.73
C SER A 120 -9.83 -18.02 1.42
N GLY A 121 -8.82 -17.39 2.03
CA GLY A 121 -7.68 -18.08 2.60
C GLY A 121 -6.70 -18.58 1.57
N ARG A 122 -6.95 -18.31 0.27
CA ARG A 122 -6.08 -18.81 -0.80
C ARG A 122 -4.91 -17.90 -1.12
N PHE A 123 -5.02 -16.61 -0.75
CA PHE A 123 -4.04 -15.61 -1.17
C PHE A 123 -3.37 -15.01 0.05
N HIS A 124 -2.05 -14.92 0.01
CA HIS A 124 -1.26 -14.29 1.05
C HIS A 124 -0.74 -12.98 0.50
N LEU A 125 -1.28 -11.87 1.02
CA LEU A 125 -0.99 -10.54 0.52
C LEU A 125 0.11 -9.83 1.30
N ARG A 126 0.47 -10.37 2.46
CA ARG A 126 1.57 -9.83 3.28
C ARG A 126 2.82 -10.65 3.08
N PRO A 127 3.99 -9.98 3.04
CA PRO A 127 5.26 -10.72 3.12
C PRO A 127 5.35 -11.41 4.46
N ILE A 128 5.90 -12.56 4.45
CA ILE A 128 6.09 -13.34 5.69
C ILE A 128 7.48 -13.14 6.23
#